data_816817436389e75c3b63a3ecd13f0597
#
_entry.id   816817436389e75c3b63a3ecd13f0597
#
_cell.length_a   1.000
_cell.length_b   1.000
_cell.length_c   1.000
_cell.angle_alpha   90.00
_cell.angle_beta   90.00
_cell.angle_gamma   90.00
#
_symmetry.space_group_name_H-M   'P 1'
#
loop_
_entity.id
_entity.type
_entity.pdbx_description
1 polymer ?
#
loop_
_entity_poly.entity_id
_entity_poly.type
_entity_poly.pdbx_seq_one_letter_code
_entity_poly.pdbx_strand_id
1 'polypeptide(L)'
;MINYYFMVCESLHEERTKPLYNTVIKRIKDCGDNFYCLGGFEAIDEIPVIKVCDFDDYYSCVEKIESVFQRDWDDADWHMICDDDTFVHTGNLNSFISRLPEDNLRIYCSYLHDGKVGIFGGSGILMNNKTFKLIQDHVRENGWQESRDRQNHSDIALGEICYRINRKVKAANSKNEKIFISHPKTMYAFNHTSMPRNQKIVNVGEDLITAHIKDIECIWDNFNENECTYQSLENAFCKH
;
A
#
# COMPACT_ATOMS: atom_id res chain seq x y z
N MET A 1 -4.70 13.41 9.11
CA MET A 1 -5.69 12.41 8.68
C MET A 1 -5.12 11.62 7.51
N ILE A 2 -5.38 10.31 7.46
CA ILE A 2 -4.88 9.41 6.41
C ILE A 2 -6.07 8.77 5.70
N ASN A 3 -6.02 8.69 4.35
CA ASN A 3 -6.91 7.86 3.55
C ASN A 3 -6.20 6.55 3.21
N TYR A 4 -6.78 5.43 3.63
CA TYR A 4 -6.30 4.09 3.31
C TYR A 4 -7.14 3.47 2.20
N TYR A 5 -6.49 2.90 1.20
CA TYR A 5 -7.12 2.22 0.06
C TYR A 5 -6.64 0.76 0.05
N PHE A 6 -7.55 -0.16 0.35
CA PHE A 6 -7.26 -1.59 0.37
C PHE A 6 -7.75 -2.26 -0.91
N MET A 7 -6.85 -2.89 -1.63
CA MET A 7 -7.16 -3.70 -2.81
C MET A 7 -7.65 -5.07 -2.31
N VAL A 8 -8.97 -5.31 -2.36
CA VAL A 8 -9.58 -6.53 -1.84
C VAL A 8 -10.05 -7.44 -2.97
N CYS A 9 -10.14 -8.77 -2.69
CA CYS A 9 -10.55 -9.78 -3.64
C CYS A 9 -11.67 -10.64 -3.04
N GLU A 10 -12.76 -10.86 -3.79
CA GLU A 10 -13.92 -11.63 -3.35
C GLU A 10 -13.53 -13.06 -2.96
N SER A 11 -12.73 -13.72 -3.78
CA SER A 11 -12.29 -15.09 -3.54
C SER A 11 -11.40 -15.27 -2.30
N LEU A 12 -10.82 -14.17 -1.78
CA LEU A 12 -9.98 -14.15 -0.59
C LEU A 12 -10.66 -13.45 0.61
N HIS A 13 -11.98 -13.25 0.50
CA HIS A 13 -12.73 -12.49 1.50
C HIS A 13 -12.59 -13.08 2.91
N GLU A 14 -12.88 -14.36 3.09
CA GLU A 14 -12.80 -15.03 4.39
C GLU A 14 -11.38 -15.10 4.95
N GLU A 15 -10.40 -15.34 4.08
CA GLU A 15 -9.00 -15.55 4.48
C GLU A 15 -8.24 -14.26 4.75
N ARG A 16 -8.60 -13.15 4.08
CA ARG A 16 -7.86 -11.89 4.12
C ARG A 16 -8.69 -10.68 4.46
N THR A 17 -9.73 -10.37 3.66
CA THR A 17 -10.48 -9.12 3.80
C THR A 17 -11.18 -9.03 5.15
N LYS A 18 -11.83 -10.10 5.60
CA LYS A 18 -12.56 -10.16 6.86
C LYS A 18 -11.63 -10.07 8.09
N PRO A 19 -10.54 -10.83 8.17
CA PRO A 19 -9.52 -10.63 9.21
C PRO A 19 -8.92 -9.21 9.19
N LEU A 20 -8.56 -8.68 8.02
CA LEU A 20 -8.07 -7.31 7.86
C LEU A 20 -9.06 -6.28 8.42
N TYR A 21 -10.35 -6.42 8.09
CA TYR A 21 -11.41 -5.52 8.55
C TYR A 21 -11.57 -5.54 10.06
N ASN A 22 -11.55 -6.72 10.66
CA ASN A 22 -11.74 -6.91 12.09
C ASN A 22 -10.53 -6.47 12.91
N THR A 23 -9.38 -6.28 12.31
CA THR A 23 -8.12 -5.92 12.97
C THR A 23 -7.62 -4.54 12.52
N VAL A 24 -6.92 -4.45 11.42
CA VAL A 24 -6.26 -3.20 10.95
C VAL A 24 -7.28 -2.12 10.65
N ILE A 25 -8.34 -2.41 9.89
CA ILE A 25 -9.34 -1.40 9.52
C ILE A 25 -10.10 -0.90 10.76
N LYS A 26 -10.41 -1.76 11.71
CA LYS A 26 -11.01 -1.35 12.97
C LYS A 26 -10.15 -0.30 13.68
N ARG A 27 -8.83 -0.51 13.74
CA ARG A 27 -7.91 0.46 14.38
C ARG A 27 -7.76 1.75 13.60
N ILE A 28 -7.76 1.68 12.27
CA ILE A 28 -7.79 2.87 11.41
C ILE A 28 -9.03 3.72 11.76
N LYS A 29 -10.19 3.09 11.89
CA LYS A 29 -11.44 3.76 12.32
C LYS A 29 -11.32 4.36 13.73
N ASP A 30 -10.73 3.63 14.67
CA ASP A 30 -10.52 4.11 16.03
C ASP A 30 -9.56 5.31 16.09
N CYS A 31 -8.63 5.44 15.13
CA CYS A 31 -7.77 6.61 14.95
C CYS A 31 -8.48 7.81 14.30
N GLY A 32 -9.69 7.65 13.77
CA GLY A 32 -10.42 8.69 13.04
C GLY A 32 -9.91 8.90 11.61
N ASP A 33 -9.21 7.93 11.05
CA ASP A 33 -8.74 7.92 9.66
C ASP A 33 -9.80 7.27 8.74
N ASN A 34 -9.73 7.56 7.44
CA ASN A 34 -10.64 7.01 6.45
C ASN A 34 -10.08 5.71 5.84
N PHE A 35 -10.98 4.81 5.47
CA PHE A 35 -10.61 3.61 4.72
C PHE A 35 -11.59 3.34 3.58
N TYR A 36 -11.09 2.74 2.52
CA TYR A 36 -11.83 2.37 1.32
C TYR A 36 -11.35 0.99 0.85
N CYS A 37 -12.27 0.02 0.80
CA CYS A 37 -12.00 -1.28 0.19
C CYS A 37 -12.41 -1.20 -1.28
N LEU A 38 -11.50 -1.53 -2.20
CA LEU A 38 -11.67 -1.45 -3.64
C LEU A 38 -11.61 -2.86 -4.23
N GLY A 39 -12.69 -3.30 -4.90
CA GLY A 39 -12.82 -4.66 -5.43
C GLY A 39 -13.57 -4.73 -6.76
N GLY A 40 -13.73 -5.94 -7.31
CA GLY A 40 -14.56 -6.24 -8.46
C GLY A 40 -16.00 -6.63 -8.08
N PHE A 41 -16.35 -6.53 -6.80
CA PHE A 41 -17.62 -6.95 -6.23
C PHE A 41 -18.24 -5.83 -5.39
N GLU A 42 -19.50 -6.00 -5.02
CA GLU A 42 -20.16 -5.14 -4.05
C GLU A 42 -19.90 -5.62 -2.62
N ALA A 43 -20.37 -4.86 -1.63
CA ALA A 43 -20.18 -5.20 -0.23
C ALA A 43 -20.52 -6.66 0.10
N ILE A 44 -19.65 -7.34 0.84
CA ILE A 44 -19.86 -8.67 1.40
C ILE A 44 -19.92 -8.56 2.92
N ASP A 45 -20.89 -9.23 3.53
CA ASP A 45 -21.20 -9.12 4.94
C ASP A 45 -21.47 -7.64 5.32
N GLU A 46 -20.80 -7.12 6.35
CA GLU A 46 -20.88 -5.71 6.75
C GLU A 46 -19.69 -4.86 6.25
N ILE A 47 -18.85 -5.42 5.39
CA ILE A 47 -17.65 -4.74 4.87
C ILE A 47 -18.03 -3.95 3.62
N PRO A 48 -17.95 -2.60 3.66
CA PRO A 48 -18.23 -1.78 2.50
C PRO A 48 -17.12 -1.94 1.47
N VAL A 49 -17.47 -2.36 0.27
CA VAL A 49 -16.56 -2.45 -0.88
C VAL A 49 -17.06 -1.52 -1.99
N ILE A 50 -16.17 -0.75 -2.56
CA ILE A 50 -16.44 0.06 -3.75
C ILE A 50 -16.06 -0.77 -4.97
N LYS A 51 -17.05 -1.12 -5.78
CA LYS A 51 -16.79 -1.82 -7.04
C LYS A 51 -16.12 -0.87 -8.03
N VAL A 52 -14.91 -1.23 -8.47
CA VAL A 52 -14.05 -0.42 -9.35
C VAL A 52 -13.59 -1.15 -10.62
N CYS A 53 -13.84 -2.45 -10.72
CA CYS A 53 -13.49 -3.29 -11.88
C CYS A 53 -14.59 -4.36 -12.10
N ASP A 54 -14.61 -4.94 -13.30
CA ASP A 54 -15.60 -5.98 -13.65
C ASP A 54 -15.11 -7.39 -13.29
N PHE A 55 -13.80 -7.57 -13.25
CA PHE A 55 -13.17 -8.84 -12.87
C PHE A 55 -12.41 -8.65 -11.56
N ASP A 56 -12.39 -9.68 -10.73
CA ASP A 56 -11.74 -9.65 -9.42
C ASP A 56 -10.66 -10.71 -9.33
N ASP A 57 -9.63 -10.53 -10.15
CA ASP A 57 -8.47 -11.38 -10.23
C ASP A 57 -7.17 -10.59 -9.94
N TYR A 58 -6.05 -11.25 -10.00
CA TYR A 58 -4.74 -10.61 -9.80
C TYR A 58 -4.47 -9.44 -10.75
N TYR A 59 -4.99 -9.51 -11.98
CA TYR A 59 -4.77 -8.48 -13.00
C TYR A 59 -5.60 -7.22 -12.74
N SER A 60 -6.72 -7.36 -12.05
CA SER A 60 -7.60 -6.25 -11.66
C SER A 60 -6.95 -5.29 -10.64
N CYS A 61 -5.83 -5.67 -10.01
CA CYS A 61 -5.07 -4.77 -9.14
C CYS A 61 -4.65 -3.47 -9.86
N VAL A 62 -4.40 -3.53 -11.17
CA VAL A 62 -4.09 -2.32 -11.97
C VAL A 62 -5.28 -1.38 -12.01
N GLU A 63 -6.49 -1.89 -12.28
CA GLU A 63 -7.73 -1.10 -12.33
C GLU A 63 -8.10 -0.56 -10.95
N LYS A 64 -7.87 -1.34 -9.89
CA LYS A 64 -8.11 -0.92 -8.51
C LYS A 64 -7.21 0.27 -8.14
N ILE A 65 -5.91 0.20 -8.41
CA ILE A 65 -4.98 1.32 -8.15
C ILE A 65 -5.26 2.52 -9.07
N GLU A 66 -5.58 2.30 -10.34
CA GLU A 66 -5.99 3.37 -11.25
C GLU A 66 -7.19 4.15 -10.67
N SER A 67 -8.18 3.43 -10.15
CA SER A 67 -9.38 4.03 -9.57
C SER A 67 -9.09 4.93 -8.38
N VAL A 68 -8.01 4.67 -7.61
CA VAL A 68 -7.56 5.53 -6.50
C VAL A 68 -7.25 6.94 -7.01
N PHE A 69 -6.63 7.05 -8.19
CA PHE A 69 -6.24 8.35 -8.76
C PHE A 69 -7.29 8.96 -9.70
N GLN A 70 -8.31 8.21 -10.09
CA GLN A 70 -9.39 8.74 -10.93
C GLN A 70 -10.55 9.33 -10.14
N ARG A 71 -10.75 8.92 -8.90
CA ARG A 71 -11.88 9.33 -8.05
C ARG A 71 -11.53 10.51 -7.15
N ASP A 72 -12.56 11.22 -6.70
CA ASP A 72 -12.47 12.15 -5.59
C ASP A 72 -12.72 11.40 -4.29
N TRP A 73 -11.92 11.70 -3.28
CA TRP A 73 -11.96 11.12 -1.95
C TRP A 73 -12.11 12.21 -0.90
N ASP A 74 -12.45 11.84 0.31
CA ASP A 74 -12.46 12.74 1.44
C ASP A 74 -11.07 13.38 1.64
N ASP A 75 -11.04 14.62 2.13
CA ASP A 75 -9.79 15.34 2.35
C ASP A 75 -8.91 14.58 3.34
N ALA A 76 -7.63 14.47 3.02
CA ALA A 76 -6.64 13.87 3.88
C ALA A 76 -5.26 14.49 3.64
N ASP A 77 -4.39 14.45 4.67
CA ASP A 77 -3.01 14.92 4.57
C ASP A 77 -2.12 13.88 3.91
N TRP A 78 -2.49 12.60 4.10
CA TRP A 78 -1.73 11.44 3.64
C TRP A 78 -2.65 10.39 2.99
N HIS A 79 -2.07 9.64 2.05
CA HIS A 79 -2.74 8.57 1.32
C HIS A 79 -1.88 7.32 1.39
N MET A 80 -2.50 6.18 1.67
CA MET A 80 -1.83 4.89 1.75
C MET A 80 -2.59 3.83 0.95
N ILE A 81 -1.93 3.25 -0.05
CA ILE A 81 -2.45 2.17 -0.87
C ILE A 81 -1.89 0.86 -0.32
N CYS A 82 -2.75 -0.12 -0.07
CA CYS A 82 -2.42 -1.40 0.54
C CYS A 82 -3.10 -2.54 -0.20
N ASP A 83 -2.46 -3.71 -0.23
CA ASP A 83 -3.12 -4.96 -0.58
C ASP A 83 -3.90 -5.51 0.65
N ASP A 84 -4.76 -6.49 0.45
CA ASP A 84 -5.53 -7.13 1.53
C ASP A 84 -4.68 -8.04 2.45
N ASP A 85 -3.41 -8.24 2.07
CA ASP A 85 -2.38 -8.92 2.86
C ASP A 85 -1.28 -7.97 3.37
N THR A 86 -1.53 -6.66 3.36
CA THR A 86 -0.64 -5.64 3.93
C THR A 86 -1.00 -5.37 5.39
N PHE A 87 -0.10 -5.75 6.31
CA PHE A 87 -0.19 -5.31 7.69
C PHE A 87 0.23 -3.84 7.83
N VAL A 88 -0.51 -3.06 8.63
CA VAL A 88 -0.18 -1.67 8.99
C VAL A 88 -0.23 -1.47 10.50
N HIS A 89 0.88 -1.00 11.08
CA HIS A 89 0.93 -0.56 12.47
C HIS A 89 0.62 0.93 12.56
N THR A 90 -0.63 1.27 12.88
CA THR A 90 -1.13 2.66 12.85
C THR A 90 -0.34 3.61 13.75
N GLY A 91 0.02 3.20 14.95
CA GLY A 91 0.81 4.01 15.89
C GLY A 91 2.20 4.35 15.36
N ASN A 92 2.92 3.36 14.81
CA ASN A 92 4.24 3.56 14.24
C ASN A 92 4.17 4.39 12.95
N LEU A 93 3.13 4.19 12.12
CA LEU A 93 2.90 4.99 10.93
C LEU A 93 2.68 6.47 11.29
N ASN A 94 1.84 6.77 12.27
CA ASN A 94 1.61 8.14 12.73
C ASN A 94 2.90 8.76 13.28
N SER A 95 3.68 8.01 14.06
CA SER A 95 4.99 8.44 14.55
C SER A 95 6.00 8.66 13.44
N PHE A 96 5.94 7.88 12.37
CA PHE A 96 6.79 8.08 11.18
C PHE A 96 6.38 9.35 10.44
N ILE A 97 5.10 9.51 10.14
CA ILE A 97 4.55 10.66 9.41
C ILE A 97 4.87 11.97 10.14
N SER A 98 4.74 12.02 11.47
CA SER A 98 5.00 13.24 12.25
C SER A 98 6.43 13.78 12.14
N ARG A 99 7.37 12.96 11.66
CA ARG A 99 8.78 13.32 11.44
C ARG A 99 9.10 13.66 9.99
N LEU A 100 8.11 13.52 9.09
CA LEU A 100 8.32 13.78 7.67
C LEU A 100 8.10 15.25 7.33
N PRO A 101 8.90 15.82 6.42
CA PRO A 101 8.65 17.18 5.92
C PRO A 101 7.36 17.20 5.09
N GLU A 102 6.48 18.16 5.37
CA GLU A 102 5.18 18.29 4.72
C GLU A 102 5.27 18.63 3.22
N ASP A 103 6.31 19.35 2.82
CA ASP A 103 6.43 19.92 1.46
C ASP A 103 7.12 18.99 0.44
N ASN A 104 7.60 17.85 0.84
CA ASN A 104 8.34 16.96 -0.06
C ASN A 104 7.40 16.11 -0.91
N LEU A 105 7.55 16.18 -2.24
CA LEU A 105 6.95 15.22 -3.18
C LEU A 105 7.65 13.88 -3.04
N ARG A 106 7.08 12.97 -2.26
CA ARG A 106 7.73 11.70 -1.96
C ARG A 106 6.75 10.55 -1.80
N ILE A 107 7.17 9.39 -2.32
CA ILE A 107 6.52 8.10 -2.09
C ILE A 107 7.41 7.29 -1.15
N TYR A 108 6.80 6.69 -0.15
CA TYR A 108 7.43 5.76 0.79
C TYR A 108 6.85 4.37 0.55
N CYS A 109 7.70 3.41 0.27
CA CYS A 109 7.35 2.01 0.05
C CYS A 109 8.57 1.11 0.28
N SER A 110 8.39 -0.19 0.29
CA SER A 110 9.54 -1.10 0.30
C SER A 110 10.24 -1.17 -1.05
N TYR A 111 11.41 -1.76 -1.08
CA TYR A 111 12.25 -1.96 -2.26
C TYR A 111 12.26 -3.43 -2.67
N LEU A 112 12.00 -3.70 -3.94
CA LEU A 112 12.21 -5.00 -4.52
C LEU A 112 13.55 -5.04 -5.24
N HIS A 113 14.38 -6.04 -4.98
CA HIS A 113 15.79 -6.10 -5.39
C HIS A 113 15.99 -6.49 -6.88
N ASP A 114 14.97 -6.37 -7.74
CA ASP A 114 15.05 -6.79 -9.15
C ASP A 114 15.52 -5.71 -10.14
N GLY A 115 15.96 -4.57 -9.64
CA GLY A 115 16.55 -3.49 -10.45
C GLY A 115 15.59 -2.69 -11.33
N LYS A 116 14.27 -2.94 -11.21
CA LYS A 116 13.24 -2.18 -11.92
C LYS A 116 12.57 -1.17 -11.01
N VAL A 117 11.92 -0.22 -11.59
CA VAL A 117 11.26 0.97 -11.02
C VAL A 117 10.84 0.80 -9.54
N GLY A 118 11.56 1.39 -8.65
CA GLY A 118 11.66 1.22 -7.20
C GLY A 118 10.40 1.36 -6.34
N ILE A 119 9.19 0.98 -6.79
CA ILE A 119 7.99 0.88 -5.97
C ILE A 119 7.64 -0.59 -5.81
N PHE A 120 7.36 -1.00 -4.57
CA PHE A 120 6.79 -2.31 -4.24
C PHE A 120 5.47 -2.13 -3.51
N GLY A 121 4.37 -2.60 -4.13
CA GLY A 121 3.00 -2.39 -3.67
C GLY A 121 2.64 -3.17 -2.41
N GLY A 122 3.05 -4.45 -2.33
CA GLY A 122 2.62 -5.35 -1.26
C GLY A 122 2.97 -4.88 0.17
N SER A 123 4.00 -4.07 0.35
CA SER A 123 4.30 -3.46 1.66
C SER A 123 3.53 -2.17 1.96
N GLY A 124 2.60 -1.79 1.08
CA GLY A 124 1.93 -0.51 1.11
C GLY A 124 2.73 0.63 0.48
N ILE A 125 2.00 1.60 -0.06
CA ILE A 125 2.54 2.78 -0.74
C ILE A 125 1.97 4.02 -0.05
N LEU A 126 2.83 4.74 0.68
CA LEU A 126 2.48 5.95 1.41
C LEU A 126 2.94 7.19 0.67
N MET A 127 2.08 8.20 0.57
CA MET A 127 2.40 9.51 0.01
C MET A 127 1.59 10.63 0.66
N ASN A 128 2.14 11.84 0.69
CA ASN A 128 1.40 13.01 1.14
C ASN A 128 0.38 13.47 0.09
N ASN A 129 -0.59 14.29 0.50
CA ASN A 129 -1.66 14.79 -0.38
C ASN A 129 -1.11 15.54 -1.60
N LYS A 130 -0.02 16.28 -1.46
CA LYS A 130 0.60 17.01 -2.58
C LYS A 130 1.12 16.05 -3.66
N THR A 131 1.79 14.97 -3.25
CA THR A 131 2.24 13.92 -4.18
C THR A 131 1.05 13.20 -4.81
N PHE A 132 0.04 12.88 -4.00
CA PHE A 132 -1.18 12.23 -4.46
C PHE A 132 -1.89 13.06 -5.55
N LYS A 133 -2.14 14.35 -5.29
CA LYS A 133 -2.78 15.26 -6.24
C LYS A 133 -2.00 15.39 -7.55
N LEU A 134 -0.68 15.49 -7.48
CA LEU A 134 0.16 15.58 -8.67
C LEU A 134 0.05 14.32 -9.56
N ILE A 135 -0.02 13.13 -8.94
CA ILE A 135 -0.24 11.86 -9.66
C ILE A 135 -1.67 11.82 -10.19
N GLN A 136 -2.67 12.20 -9.38
CA GLN A 136 -4.08 12.24 -9.75
C GLN A 136 -4.31 13.12 -10.98
N ASP A 137 -3.78 14.34 -10.99
CA ASP A 137 -3.88 15.26 -12.12
C ASP A 137 -3.25 14.66 -13.38
N HIS A 138 -2.07 14.06 -13.24
CA HIS A 138 -1.42 13.39 -14.37
C HIS A 138 -2.25 12.23 -14.93
N VAL A 139 -2.82 11.40 -14.07
CA VAL A 139 -3.66 10.26 -14.47
C VAL A 139 -4.94 10.73 -15.13
N ARG A 140 -5.58 11.77 -14.60
CA ARG A 140 -6.80 12.35 -15.17
C ARG A 140 -6.58 12.99 -16.55
N GLU A 141 -5.43 13.64 -16.73
CA GLU A 141 -5.10 14.31 -18.01
C GLU A 141 -4.62 13.33 -19.09
N ASN A 142 -3.82 12.35 -18.71
CA ASN A 142 -3.08 11.52 -19.68
C ASN A 142 -3.58 10.06 -19.69
N GLY A 143 -4.44 9.69 -18.72
CA GLY A 143 -4.87 8.31 -18.51
C GLY A 143 -3.76 7.44 -17.90
N TRP A 144 -4.19 6.28 -17.40
CA TRP A 144 -3.28 5.22 -16.93
C TRP A 144 -2.74 4.35 -18.07
N GLN A 145 -3.31 4.48 -19.29
CA GLN A 145 -3.18 3.55 -20.41
C GLN A 145 -1.75 3.34 -20.93
N GLU A 146 -0.90 4.33 -20.79
CA GLU A 146 0.47 4.22 -21.33
C GLU A 146 1.36 3.21 -20.58
N SER A 147 0.90 2.75 -19.39
CA SER A 147 1.59 1.73 -18.61
C SER A 147 1.04 0.31 -18.83
N ARG A 148 -0.05 0.15 -19.63
CA ARG A 148 -0.70 -1.14 -19.91
C ARG A 148 0.17 -2.13 -20.67
N ASP A 149 1.23 -1.72 -21.32
CA ASP A 149 2.19 -2.63 -21.98
C ASP A 149 2.94 -3.53 -20.99
N ARG A 150 2.85 -3.22 -19.68
CA ARG A 150 3.35 -4.07 -18.59
C ARG A 150 2.20 -4.54 -17.71
N GLN A 151 1.34 -5.33 -18.28
CA GLN A 151 -0.04 -5.64 -17.92
C GLN A 151 -0.31 -6.19 -16.51
N ASN A 152 0.70 -6.46 -15.68
CA ASN A 152 0.48 -7.31 -14.51
C ASN A 152 1.01 -6.74 -13.20
N HIS A 153 1.56 -5.53 -13.17
CA HIS A 153 2.17 -4.97 -11.97
C HIS A 153 1.79 -3.50 -11.79
N SER A 154 0.80 -3.28 -10.98
CA SER A 154 0.26 -1.96 -10.64
C SER A 154 1.29 -1.01 -10.03
N ASP A 155 2.21 -1.54 -9.24
CA ASP A 155 3.32 -0.83 -8.61
C ASP A 155 4.37 -0.37 -9.66
N ILE A 156 4.67 -1.20 -10.65
CA ILE A 156 5.54 -0.82 -11.78
C ILE A 156 4.88 0.30 -12.59
N ALA A 157 3.57 0.19 -12.86
CA ALA A 157 2.82 1.20 -13.58
C ALA A 157 2.87 2.56 -12.86
N LEU A 158 2.65 2.58 -11.54
CA LEU A 158 2.77 3.79 -10.73
C LEU A 158 4.19 4.38 -10.77
N GLY A 159 5.20 3.53 -10.72
CA GLY A 159 6.61 3.96 -10.86
C GLY A 159 6.90 4.61 -12.21
N GLU A 160 6.35 4.10 -13.30
CA GLU A 160 6.48 4.71 -14.64
C GLU A 160 5.77 6.06 -14.73
N ILE A 161 4.59 6.20 -14.14
CA ILE A 161 3.89 7.49 -14.04
C ILE A 161 4.76 8.52 -13.31
N CYS A 162 5.31 8.16 -12.16
CA CYS A 162 6.23 9.03 -11.42
C CYS A 162 7.45 9.44 -12.26
N TYR A 163 8.02 8.50 -13.01
CA TYR A 163 9.13 8.78 -13.91
C TYR A 163 8.74 9.78 -15.02
N ARG A 164 7.55 9.66 -15.62
CA ARG A 164 7.05 10.57 -16.66
C ARG A 164 6.79 11.97 -16.12
N ILE A 165 6.17 12.07 -14.93
CA ILE A 165 6.00 13.35 -14.23
C ILE A 165 7.37 14.00 -14.05
N ASN A 166 8.34 13.27 -13.52
CA ASN A 166 9.70 13.78 -13.30
C ASN A 166 10.40 14.22 -14.58
N ARG A 167 10.15 13.56 -15.72
CA ARG A 167 10.69 14.00 -17.02
C ARG A 167 10.08 15.31 -17.48
N LYS A 168 8.75 15.51 -17.33
CA LYS A 168 8.07 16.78 -17.66
C LYS A 168 8.64 17.92 -16.80
N VAL A 169 8.79 17.69 -15.50
CA VAL A 169 9.37 18.65 -14.53
C VAL A 169 10.81 19.02 -14.90
N LYS A 170 11.63 18.05 -15.27
CA LYS A 170 13.01 18.30 -15.74
C LYS A 170 13.05 19.17 -17.00
N ALA A 171 12.15 18.92 -17.93
CA ALA A 171 12.05 19.72 -19.17
C ALA A 171 11.62 21.18 -18.87
N ALA A 172 10.81 21.39 -17.84
CA ALA A 172 10.36 22.72 -17.38
C ALA A 172 11.37 23.45 -16.45
N ASN A 173 12.55 22.86 -16.18
CA ASN A 173 13.58 23.40 -15.26
C ASN A 173 13.09 23.64 -13.81
N SER A 174 12.00 23.00 -13.38
CA SER A 174 11.47 23.10 -12.03
C SER A 174 12.12 22.03 -11.11
N LYS A 175 12.98 22.45 -10.19
CA LYS A 175 13.69 21.52 -9.28
C LYS A 175 12.83 21.03 -8.12
N ASN A 176 11.77 21.76 -7.77
CA ASN A 176 11.00 21.55 -6.53
C ASN A 176 9.78 20.62 -6.68
N GLU A 177 9.50 20.15 -7.91
CA GLU A 177 8.31 19.38 -8.23
C GLU A 177 8.60 17.91 -8.54
N LYS A 178 9.82 17.46 -8.29
CA LYS A 178 10.22 16.09 -8.58
C LYS A 178 9.75 15.13 -7.48
N ILE A 179 9.05 14.07 -7.88
CA ILE A 179 8.67 12.97 -6.98
C ILE A 179 9.91 12.11 -6.71
N PHE A 180 10.19 11.89 -5.43
CA PHE A 180 11.23 10.97 -4.96
C PHE A 180 10.59 9.70 -4.39
N ILE A 181 11.22 8.55 -4.64
CA ILE A 181 10.85 7.28 -4.02
C ILE A 181 11.84 7.00 -2.90
N SER A 182 11.32 6.67 -1.73
CA SER A 182 12.10 6.37 -0.53
C SER A 182 11.72 5.01 0.03
N HIS A 183 12.70 4.28 0.52
CA HIS A 183 12.53 2.92 1.04
C HIS A 183 12.89 2.88 2.54
N PRO A 184 11.93 3.22 3.43
CA PRO A 184 12.13 3.09 4.86
C PRO A 184 12.39 1.63 5.22
N LYS A 185 13.38 1.39 6.08
CA LYS A 185 13.69 0.03 6.57
C LYS A 185 12.57 -0.59 7.42
N THR A 186 11.58 0.20 7.77
CA THR A 186 10.42 -0.13 8.59
C THR A 186 9.19 -0.53 7.77
N MET A 187 9.30 -0.51 6.43
CA MET A 187 8.30 -1.03 5.49
C MET A 187 8.86 -2.29 4.80
N TYR A 188 8.34 -3.45 5.14
CA TYR A 188 8.91 -4.73 4.76
C TYR A 188 8.16 -5.38 3.60
N ALA A 189 8.91 -5.74 2.55
CA ALA A 189 8.44 -6.55 1.43
C ALA A 189 8.78 -8.02 1.69
N PHE A 190 7.98 -8.70 2.47
CA PHE A 190 8.15 -10.14 2.63
C PHE A 190 7.47 -10.86 1.47
N ASN A 191 8.25 -11.42 0.57
CA ASN A 191 7.73 -12.35 -0.41
C ASN A 191 8.12 -13.77 0.03
N HIS A 192 7.16 -14.49 0.60
CA HIS A 192 7.36 -15.83 1.13
C HIS A 192 7.87 -16.84 0.06
N THR A 193 7.55 -16.61 -1.21
CA THR A 193 7.94 -17.49 -2.31
C THR A 193 9.35 -17.26 -2.84
N SER A 194 9.95 -16.11 -2.57
CA SER A 194 11.29 -15.72 -3.07
C SER A 194 12.37 -15.68 -2.00
N MET A 195 12.02 -15.76 -0.72
CA MET A 195 13.02 -15.86 0.34
C MET A 195 13.54 -17.30 0.45
N PRO A 196 14.85 -17.52 0.44
CA PRO A 196 15.40 -18.80 0.83
C PRO A 196 14.89 -19.16 2.24
N ARG A 197 14.41 -20.39 2.42
CA ARG A 197 13.87 -20.91 3.72
C ARG A 197 14.78 -20.68 4.95
N ASN A 198 16.00 -20.21 4.74
CA ASN A 198 17.03 -19.98 5.76
C ASN A 198 17.29 -18.50 6.06
N GLN A 199 16.65 -17.55 5.38
CA GLN A 199 16.69 -16.17 5.82
C GLN A 199 15.64 -16.00 6.91
N LYS A 200 16.05 -16.28 8.14
CA LYS A 200 15.33 -15.79 9.33
C LYS A 200 15.11 -14.30 9.13
N ILE A 201 13.89 -13.84 9.37
CA ILE A 201 13.60 -12.41 9.48
C ILE A 201 14.34 -11.91 10.72
N VAL A 202 15.62 -11.65 10.53
CA VAL A 202 16.49 -11.13 11.57
C VAL A 202 16.27 -9.64 11.56
N ASN A 203 15.64 -9.11 12.60
CA ASN A 203 15.47 -7.68 12.91
C ASN A 203 14.28 -6.96 12.27
N VAL A 204 13.06 -7.49 12.42
CA VAL A 204 11.89 -6.62 12.42
C VAL A 204 11.96 -5.80 13.71
N GLY A 205 12.24 -4.50 13.61
CA GLY A 205 12.34 -3.64 14.79
C GLY A 205 10.97 -3.34 15.39
N GLU A 206 10.94 -2.89 16.63
CA GLU A 206 9.73 -2.35 17.30
C GLU A 206 9.11 -1.17 16.53
N ASP A 207 9.83 -0.60 15.58
CA ASP A 207 9.43 0.50 14.71
C ASP A 207 8.81 0.04 13.37
N LEU A 208 8.44 -1.23 13.23
CA LEU A 208 7.72 -1.74 12.07
C LEU A 208 6.51 -0.86 11.74
N ILE A 209 6.44 -0.38 10.51
CA ILE A 209 5.30 0.38 10.00
C ILE A 209 4.36 -0.53 9.21
N THR A 210 4.89 -1.25 8.24
CA THR A 210 4.11 -2.16 7.39
C THR A 210 4.87 -3.43 7.07
N ALA A 211 4.13 -4.49 6.79
CA ALA A 211 4.66 -5.75 6.29
C ALA A 211 3.70 -6.38 5.28
N HIS A 212 4.24 -6.91 4.20
CA HIS A 212 3.50 -7.74 3.24
C HIS A 212 3.56 -9.20 3.73
N ILE A 213 2.42 -9.77 4.06
CA ILE A 213 2.38 -11.05 4.77
C ILE A 213 1.38 -11.98 4.05
N LYS A 214 1.86 -12.91 3.23
CA LYS A 214 1.01 -13.76 2.36
C LYS A 214 0.30 -14.92 3.04
N ASP A 215 0.77 -15.44 4.16
CA ASP A 215 0.26 -16.68 4.74
C ASP A 215 -0.15 -16.50 6.21
N ILE A 216 -1.19 -15.66 6.46
CA ILE A 216 -1.47 -15.23 7.83
C ILE A 216 -2.90 -15.52 8.28
N GLU A 217 -3.35 -16.71 8.21
CA GLU A 217 -4.53 -17.10 8.97
C GLU A 217 -4.35 -16.87 10.49
N CYS A 218 -3.15 -17.02 11.00
CA CYS A 218 -2.93 -16.97 12.45
C CYS A 218 -2.55 -15.61 13.04
N ILE A 219 -2.12 -14.63 12.23
CA ILE A 219 -1.77 -13.30 12.75
C ILE A 219 -3.02 -12.43 12.88
N TRP A 220 -3.90 -12.45 11.90
CA TRP A 220 -5.09 -11.62 11.90
C TRP A 220 -6.04 -11.95 13.04
N ASP A 221 -6.23 -13.24 13.36
CA ASP A 221 -7.15 -13.70 14.41
C ASP A 221 -6.68 -13.35 15.82
N ASN A 222 -5.35 -13.23 16.02
CA ASN A 222 -4.76 -13.00 17.34
C ASN A 222 -4.06 -11.65 17.45
N PHE A 223 -4.25 -10.77 16.48
CA PHE A 223 -3.49 -9.55 16.39
C PHE A 223 -3.97 -8.50 17.39
N ASN A 224 -3.18 -8.25 18.42
CA ASN A 224 -3.29 -7.10 19.29
C ASN A 224 -2.10 -6.16 19.03
N GLU A 225 -2.35 -4.91 18.66
CA GLU A 225 -1.29 -3.92 18.37
C GLU A 225 -0.30 -3.76 19.51
N ASN A 226 -0.81 -3.85 20.75
CA ASN A 226 0.02 -3.78 21.96
C ASN A 226 0.89 -5.03 22.16
N GLU A 227 0.58 -6.11 21.45
CA GLU A 227 1.26 -7.41 21.50
C GLU A 227 1.98 -7.76 20.20
N CYS A 228 1.93 -6.89 19.17
CA CYS A 228 2.73 -7.03 17.98
C CYS A 228 4.21 -6.74 18.31
N THR A 229 4.73 -7.62 19.10
CA THR A 229 6.16 -7.69 19.38
C THR A 229 6.83 -8.43 18.21
N TYR A 230 8.10 -8.18 18.02
CA TYR A 230 8.99 -8.97 17.18
C TYR A 230 8.73 -10.48 17.33
N GLN A 231 8.44 -10.96 18.53
CA GLN A 231 8.20 -12.37 18.85
C GLN A 231 6.89 -12.92 18.24
N SER A 232 5.85 -12.10 18.13
CA SER A 232 4.58 -12.54 17.54
C SER A 232 4.69 -12.68 16.03
N LEU A 233 5.41 -11.79 15.37
CA LEU A 233 5.73 -11.88 13.94
C LEU A 233 6.69 -13.06 13.68
N GLU A 234 7.74 -13.22 14.48
CA GLU A 234 8.68 -14.35 14.38
C GLU A 234 7.97 -15.69 14.53
N ASN A 235 7.06 -15.82 15.50
CA ASN A 235 6.28 -17.03 15.73
C ASN A 235 5.32 -17.35 14.57
N ALA A 236 4.78 -16.35 13.89
CA ALA A 236 3.94 -16.54 12.73
C ALA A 236 4.73 -17.01 11.50
N PHE A 237 5.96 -16.51 11.32
CA PHE A 237 6.83 -16.88 10.22
C PHE A 237 7.58 -18.23 10.44
N CYS A 238 7.77 -18.64 11.70
CA CYS A 238 8.48 -19.88 12.03
C CYS A 238 7.59 -21.13 12.10
N LYS A 239 6.27 -21.01 11.95
CA LYS A 239 5.34 -22.15 12.04
C LYS A 239 5.13 -22.88 10.71
N HIS A 240 5.81 -22.48 9.64
CA HIS A 240 5.80 -23.14 8.32
C HIS A 240 7.30 -23.40 7.87
#